data_e7ab09d3360366f0f0552d87ed756868
#
_entry.id   e7ab09d3360366f0f0552d87ed756868
#
_cell.length_a   1.000
_cell.length_b   1.000
_cell.length_c   1.000
_cell.angle_alpha   90.00
_cell.angle_beta   90.00
_cell.angle_gamma   90.00
#
_symmetry.space_group_name_H-M   'P 1'
#
loop_
_entity.id
_entity.type
_entity.pdbx_description
1 polymer ?
#
loop_
_entity_poly.entity_id
_entity_poly.type
_entity_poly.pdbx_seq_one_letter_code
_entity_poly.pdbx_strand_id
1 'polypeptide(L)'
;MKKMIYRALSLLLVILLHACEYKDIYDAGSEYPVDKVYIAGTYESIIYKVDQIVETENAPFRYKIDVENNKVLIPLGIYRSSVWSNNDVSVELGIDNDTIPALIDSEELVGEDGTIPEILPADKYRLDTEIHIAKGEDLGQLNLTVDIPFLLDNLDKRYVLGIRILNSNAEINEKMSLIVVDITAGFIEPQPDFTFEMDEKKPFEVSFSNKSVFCLDYEWDFDDGSSTVNEKEPQKHVFPGVGIYNVKLSSKGTRGNLVTKEKVVHIWEDITDIYIKNGGNPFQKAGLVSGRVDCLKDWTCTENVLSTYNSSKKIYVGGYQGDNGGVMDFYANKATTGALENAKIYQTTDLPEGAYYAAFVPFSFVGKNNCYFVVAKGVELPDIDDVESNPNVIAYLHWDETIEITKQGMEFEVLASGPVTIGFVVSNDEGGRVKIKSVSLAK
;
A
#
# COMPACT_ATOMS: atom_id res chain seq x y z
N MET A 1 38.72 -3.89 -56.03
CA MET A 1 38.36 -3.84 -54.61
C MET A 1 36.87 -4.14 -54.31
N LYS A 2 35.88 -3.57 -54.97
CA LYS A 2 34.44 -3.88 -54.67
C LYS A 2 34.03 -5.35 -54.86
N LYS A 3 34.51 -6.06 -55.89
CA LYS A 3 34.20 -7.50 -56.11
C LYS A 3 34.80 -8.46 -55.09
N MET A 4 35.90 -8.08 -54.44
CA MET A 4 36.50 -8.91 -53.35
C MET A 4 35.74 -8.73 -52.02
N ILE A 5 35.20 -7.55 -51.75
CA ILE A 5 34.42 -7.26 -50.54
C ILE A 5 33.09 -8.05 -50.59
N TYR A 6 32.40 -8.13 -51.71
CA TYR A 6 31.16 -8.89 -51.85
C TYR A 6 31.39 -10.41 -51.69
N ARG A 7 32.54 -10.94 -52.17
CA ARG A 7 32.88 -12.37 -52.00
C ARG A 7 33.25 -12.68 -50.53
N ALA A 8 33.91 -11.76 -49.82
CA ALA A 8 34.17 -11.91 -48.39
C ALA A 8 32.89 -11.77 -47.55
N LEU A 9 31.98 -10.88 -47.92
CA LEU A 9 30.68 -10.71 -47.23
C LEU A 9 29.76 -11.93 -47.46
N SER A 10 29.74 -12.50 -48.67
CA SER A 10 28.94 -13.71 -48.96
C SER A 10 29.50 -14.95 -48.25
N LEU A 11 30.83 -15.07 -48.10
CA LEU A 11 31.44 -16.14 -47.34
C LEU A 11 31.19 -16.03 -45.85
N LEU A 12 31.19 -14.81 -45.31
CA LEU A 12 30.87 -14.54 -43.90
C LEU A 12 29.37 -14.81 -43.60
N LEU A 13 28.47 -14.52 -44.52
CA LEU A 13 27.04 -14.82 -44.40
C LEU A 13 26.75 -16.33 -44.43
N VAL A 14 27.49 -17.09 -45.23
CA VAL A 14 27.38 -18.56 -45.27
C VAL A 14 27.90 -19.21 -43.99
N ILE A 15 28.97 -18.65 -43.39
CA ILE A 15 29.50 -19.15 -42.12
C ILE A 15 28.55 -18.83 -40.95
N LEU A 16 27.83 -17.69 -41.00
CA LEU A 16 26.82 -17.34 -39.98
C LEU A 16 25.55 -18.19 -40.08
N LEU A 17 25.23 -18.74 -41.27
CA LEU A 17 24.08 -19.65 -41.47
C LEU A 17 24.37 -21.09 -41.01
N HIS A 18 25.64 -21.47 -40.83
CA HIS A 18 26.02 -22.79 -40.32
C HIS A 18 26.34 -22.77 -38.81
N ALA A 19 26.29 -21.60 -38.12
CA ALA A 19 26.54 -21.48 -36.70
C ALA A 19 25.31 -21.73 -35.83
N CYS A 20 24.15 -22.01 -36.42
CA CYS A 20 22.97 -22.50 -35.72
C CYS A 20 22.61 -23.89 -36.31
N GLU A 21 23.50 -24.86 -36.19
CA GLU A 21 23.03 -26.23 -36.06
C GLU A 21 22.39 -26.31 -34.68
N TYR A 22 21.07 -26.16 -34.68
CA TYR A 22 20.24 -26.66 -33.59
C TYR A 22 20.46 -28.16 -33.58
N LYS A 23 21.42 -28.63 -32.78
CA LYS A 23 21.53 -30.03 -32.48
C LYS A 23 20.19 -30.41 -31.86
N ASP A 24 19.37 -31.11 -32.67
CA ASP A 24 18.20 -31.78 -32.09
C ASP A 24 18.70 -32.59 -30.90
N ILE A 25 18.20 -32.28 -29.74
CA ILE A 25 18.50 -33.00 -28.49
C ILE A 25 17.97 -34.45 -28.55
N TYR A 26 17.37 -34.82 -29.68
CA TYR A 26 16.91 -36.17 -30.07
C TYR A 26 18.01 -37.02 -30.69
N ASP A 27 19.26 -36.91 -30.27
CA ASP A 27 20.25 -37.89 -30.65
C ASP A 27 19.90 -39.22 -29.97
N ALA A 28 19.52 -40.20 -30.80
CA ALA A 28 19.05 -41.53 -30.40
C ALA A 28 20.14 -42.36 -29.68
N GLY A 29 20.63 -41.85 -28.59
CA GLY A 29 21.67 -42.41 -27.75
C GLY A 29 21.98 -41.60 -26.49
N SER A 30 21.37 -40.44 -26.31
CA SER A 30 21.44 -39.73 -25.02
C SER A 30 20.52 -40.46 -24.03
N GLU A 31 21.10 -41.04 -22.99
CA GLU A 31 20.31 -41.48 -21.84
C GLU A 31 19.70 -40.20 -21.24
N TYR A 32 18.40 -40.03 -21.42
CA TYR A 32 17.68 -38.98 -20.70
C TYR A 32 17.84 -39.22 -19.22
N PRO A 33 18.07 -38.16 -18.39
CA PRO A 33 18.14 -38.34 -16.96
C PRO A 33 16.86 -39.02 -16.49
N VAL A 34 17.01 -40.03 -15.65
CA VAL A 34 15.89 -40.78 -15.08
C VAL A 34 14.95 -39.81 -14.39
N ASP A 35 13.65 -39.95 -14.67
CA ASP A 35 12.63 -39.16 -13.98
C ASP A 35 12.73 -39.34 -12.47
N LYS A 36 12.89 -38.25 -11.75
CA LYS A 36 12.91 -38.25 -10.29
C LYS A 36 11.71 -37.54 -9.72
N VAL A 37 11.19 -38.08 -8.67
CA VAL A 37 10.13 -37.44 -7.86
C VAL A 37 10.72 -36.81 -6.61
N TYR A 38 10.18 -35.65 -6.23
CA TYR A 38 10.60 -34.91 -5.04
C TYR A 38 9.46 -34.03 -4.50
N ILE A 39 9.56 -33.64 -3.23
CA ILE A 39 8.58 -32.75 -2.59
C ILE A 39 8.93 -31.30 -2.95
N ALA A 40 7.96 -30.53 -3.47
CA ALA A 40 8.12 -29.11 -3.69
C ALA A 40 8.38 -28.36 -2.38
N GLY A 41 9.18 -27.31 -2.45
CA GLY A 41 9.49 -26.48 -1.28
C GLY A 41 10.68 -26.96 -0.44
N THR A 42 11.24 -28.16 -0.73
CA THR A 42 12.44 -28.68 -0.03
C THR A 42 13.76 -28.18 -0.64
N TYR A 43 13.70 -27.36 -1.68
CA TYR A 43 14.90 -26.89 -2.39
C TYR A 43 15.82 -26.04 -1.52
N GLU A 44 15.26 -25.13 -0.71
CA GLU A 44 16.01 -24.24 0.17
C GLU A 44 16.10 -24.76 1.60
N SER A 45 15.04 -25.41 2.08
CA SER A 45 14.94 -25.97 3.43
C SER A 45 13.93 -27.11 3.44
N ILE A 46 14.19 -28.12 4.25
CA ILE A 46 13.20 -29.18 4.52
C ILE A 46 12.07 -28.69 5.43
N ILE A 47 12.19 -27.49 6.05
CA ILE A 47 11.19 -26.92 6.94
C ILE A 47 10.24 -26.01 6.14
N TYR A 48 8.97 -26.36 6.12
CA TYR A 48 7.89 -25.59 5.48
C TYR A 48 7.07 -24.88 6.55
N LYS A 49 7.34 -23.59 6.73
CA LYS A 49 6.67 -22.78 7.76
C LYS A 49 5.28 -22.35 7.32
N VAL A 50 4.31 -22.50 8.22
CA VAL A 50 2.91 -22.08 8.11
C VAL A 50 2.62 -21.17 9.29
N ASP A 51 3.08 -19.93 9.19
CA ASP A 51 3.03 -18.91 10.24
C ASP A 51 2.60 -17.52 9.71
N GLN A 52 2.34 -17.43 8.41
CA GLN A 52 2.14 -16.16 7.72
C GLN A 52 0.75 -15.58 8.01
N ILE A 53 0.71 -14.35 8.53
CA ILE A 53 -0.51 -13.64 8.88
C ILE A 53 -1.01 -12.76 7.71
N VAL A 54 -0.11 -12.24 6.89
CA VAL A 54 -0.43 -11.32 5.79
C VAL A 54 0.12 -11.84 4.47
N GLU A 55 -0.74 -11.89 3.44
CA GLU A 55 -0.33 -12.21 2.08
C GLU A 55 0.31 -10.98 1.41
N THR A 56 1.44 -11.19 0.74
CA THR A 56 2.09 -10.18 -0.08
C THR A 56 2.32 -10.72 -1.49
N GLU A 57 2.58 -9.84 -2.46
CA GLU A 57 2.84 -10.22 -3.85
C GLU A 57 3.99 -11.23 -3.98
N ASN A 58 5.01 -11.12 -3.12
CA ASN A 58 6.20 -11.98 -3.12
C ASN A 58 6.13 -13.14 -2.12
N ALA A 59 5.12 -13.17 -1.26
CA ALA A 59 4.92 -14.20 -0.25
C ALA A 59 3.44 -14.54 -0.11
N PRO A 60 2.89 -15.35 -1.04
CA PRO A 60 1.51 -15.82 -0.96
C PRO A 60 1.33 -16.75 0.24
N PHE A 61 0.09 -16.85 0.74
CA PHE A 61 -0.23 -17.78 1.80
C PHE A 61 0.10 -19.23 1.43
N ARG A 62 0.77 -19.91 2.33
CA ARG A 62 1.10 -21.35 2.22
C ARG A 62 -0.02 -22.26 2.71
N TYR A 63 -1.23 -21.73 2.85
CA TYR A 63 -2.41 -22.45 3.34
C TYR A 63 -3.69 -21.78 2.83
N LYS A 64 -4.80 -22.51 2.96
CA LYS A 64 -6.16 -22.01 2.71
C LYS A 64 -7.05 -22.38 3.91
N ILE A 65 -7.99 -21.50 4.23
CA ILE A 65 -8.99 -21.79 5.26
C ILE A 65 -10.25 -22.33 4.58
N ASP A 66 -10.62 -23.54 4.93
CA ASP A 66 -11.90 -24.14 4.57
C ASP A 66 -12.88 -23.97 5.76
N VAL A 67 -13.64 -22.89 5.70
CA VAL A 67 -14.57 -22.49 6.77
C VAL A 67 -15.71 -23.50 6.89
N GLU A 68 -16.21 -24.03 5.77
CA GLU A 68 -17.35 -24.96 5.75
C GLU A 68 -17.03 -26.27 6.46
N ASN A 69 -15.80 -26.75 6.30
CA ASN A 69 -15.34 -28.02 6.91
C ASN A 69 -14.52 -27.82 8.19
N ASN A 70 -14.31 -26.57 8.63
CA ASN A 70 -13.46 -26.22 9.77
C ASN A 70 -12.04 -26.79 9.67
N LYS A 71 -11.39 -26.63 8.51
CA LYS A 71 -10.04 -27.14 8.23
C LYS A 71 -9.11 -26.02 7.73
N VAL A 72 -7.86 -26.13 8.13
CA VAL A 72 -6.74 -25.48 7.42
C VAL A 72 -6.23 -26.45 6.38
N LEU A 73 -6.21 -26.04 5.11
CA LEU A 73 -5.67 -26.79 4.00
C LEU A 73 -4.27 -26.25 3.68
N ILE A 74 -3.26 -27.10 3.79
CA ILE A 74 -1.87 -26.80 3.47
C ILE A 74 -1.54 -27.53 2.18
N PRO A 75 -1.52 -26.82 1.02
CA PRO A 75 -1.20 -27.42 -0.26
C PRO A 75 0.31 -27.64 -0.36
N LEU A 76 0.69 -28.87 -0.62
CA LEU A 76 2.04 -29.28 -0.94
C LEU A 76 2.06 -29.85 -2.37
N GLY A 77 3.24 -30.01 -2.95
CA GLY A 77 3.39 -30.53 -4.31
C GLY A 77 4.44 -31.64 -4.36
N ILE A 78 4.14 -32.66 -5.14
CA ILE A 78 5.12 -33.64 -5.58
C ILE A 78 5.45 -33.34 -7.02
N TYR A 79 6.70 -33.00 -7.29
CA TYR A 79 7.18 -32.74 -8.64
C TYR A 79 7.90 -33.94 -9.22
N ARG A 80 7.87 -34.07 -10.55
CA ARG A 80 8.82 -34.90 -11.29
C ARG A 80 9.76 -34.04 -12.13
N SER A 81 10.97 -34.47 -12.29
CA SER A 81 12.06 -33.69 -12.90
C SER A 81 11.98 -33.59 -14.44
N SER A 82 11.11 -34.35 -15.09
CA SER A 82 10.98 -34.38 -16.55
C SER A 82 9.52 -34.31 -17.00
N VAL A 83 9.20 -33.30 -17.79
CA VAL A 83 7.89 -33.11 -18.45
C VAL A 83 7.73 -33.99 -19.72
N TRP A 84 8.81 -34.61 -20.16
CA TRP A 84 8.82 -35.46 -21.38
C TRP A 84 8.54 -36.95 -21.12
N SER A 85 8.33 -37.31 -19.85
CA SER A 85 7.98 -38.67 -19.51
C SER A 85 6.62 -39.07 -20.07
N ASN A 86 6.61 -40.21 -20.76
CA ASN A 86 5.41 -40.78 -21.38
C ASN A 86 4.61 -41.69 -20.41
N ASN A 87 5.00 -41.76 -19.13
CA ASN A 87 4.39 -42.64 -18.15
C ASN A 87 3.68 -41.85 -17.05
N ASP A 88 2.64 -42.44 -16.51
CA ASP A 88 2.06 -41.97 -15.26
C ASP A 88 2.99 -42.28 -14.09
N VAL A 89 3.03 -41.39 -13.12
CA VAL A 89 3.81 -41.58 -11.89
C VAL A 89 2.87 -41.68 -10.70
N SER A 90 3.09 -42.73 -9.89
CA SER A 90 2.40 -42.92 -8.61
C SER A 90 3.41 -42.80 -7.48
N VAL A 91 3.04 -42.03 -6.45
CA VAL A 91 3.87 -41.75 -5.29
C VAL A 91 3.10 -42.08 -4.02
N GLU A 92 3.71 -42.89 -3.16
CA GLU A 92 3.19 -43.19 -1.82
C GLU A 92 3.91 -42.35 -0.77
N LEU A 93 3.14 -41.73 0.10
CA LEU A 93 3.61 -40.85 1.17
C LEU A 93 3.32 -41.41 2.53
N GLY A 94 4.16 -41.09 3.49
CA GLY A 94 3.94 -41.47 4.90
C GLY A 94 4.50 -40.41 5.85
N ILE A 95 4.15 -40.62 7.11
CA ILE A 95 4.65 -39.77 8.20
C ILE A 95 6.02 -40.29 8.63
N ASP A 96 6.97 -39.37 8.68
CA ASP A 96 8.34 -39.59 9.16
C ASP A 96 8.77 -38.42 10.06
N ASN A 97 8.61 -38.62 11.35
CA ASN A 97 9.01 -37.67 12.38
C ASN A 97 10.41 -37.95 12.96
N ASP A 98 11.14 -38.91 12.45
CA ASP A 98 12.43 -39.34 13.02
C ASP A 98 13.52 -38.26 12.91
N THR A 99 13.40 -37.35 11.93
CA THR A 99 14.34 -36.23 11.73
C THR A 99 14.07 -35.06 12.69
N ILE A 100 12.85 -34.93 13.25
CA ILE A 100 12.43 -33.77 14.04
C ILE A 100 13.32 -33.56 15.30
N PRO A 101 13.67 -34.58 16.10
CA PRO A 101 14.56 -34.40 17.24
C PRO A 101 15.91 -33.81 16.86
N ALA A 102 16.50 -34.24 15.75
CA ALA A 102 17.80 -33.70 15.28
C ALA A 102 17.69 -32.24 14.85
N LEU A 103 16.56 -31.81 14.25
CA LEU A 103 16.29 -30.42 13.88
C LEU A 103 16.03 -29.52 15.09
N ILE A 104 15.51 -30.09 16.19
CA ILE A 104 15.37 -29.38 17.46
C ILE A 104 16.75 -29.23 18.12
N ASP A 105 17.54 -30.30 18.16
CA ASP A 105 18.90 -30.29 18.73
C ASP A 105 19.85 -29.33 17.97
N SER A 106 19.66 -29.17 16.67
CA SER A 106 20.40 -28.20 15.84
C SER A 106 19.84 -26.76 15.89
N GLU A 107 18.82 -26.53 16.68
CA GLU A 107 18.09 -25.25 16.82
C GLU A 107 17.36 -24.79 15.54
N GLU A 108 17.32 -25.57 14.47
CA GLU A 108 16.62 -25.22 13.23
C GLU A 108 15.10 -25.15 13.36
N LEU A 109 14.53 -25.94 14.28
CA LEU A 109 13.09 -25.96 14.62
C LEU A 109 12.76 -25.21 15.92
N VAL A 110 13.74 -24.64 16.61
CA VAL A 110 13.50 -23.82 17.79
C VAL A 110 13.04 -22.42 17.38
N GLY A 111 12.00 -21.88 18.02
CA GLY A 111 11.52 -20.52 17.77
C GLY A 111 12.53 -19.47 18.25
N GLU A 112 12.47 -18.25 17.72
CA GLU A 112 13.30 -17.12 18.18
C GLU A 112 13.08 -16.81 19.67
N ASP A 113 11.89 -17.15 20.20
CA ASP A 113 11.50 -17.05 21.61
C ASP A 113 11.89 -18.28 22.46
N GLY A 114 12.57 -19.26 21.85
CA GLY A 114 12.94 -20.53 22.49
C GLY A 114 11.83 -21.58 22.49
N THR A 115 10.71 -21.36 21.80
CA THR A 115 9.60 -22.31 21.74
C THR A 115 9.98 -23.57 20.97
N ILE A 116 9.80 -24.74 21.59
CA ILE A 116 10.00 -26.05 20.97
C ILE A 116 8.66 -26.57 20.46
N PRO A 117 8.56 -26.95 19.16
CA PRO A 117 7.30 -27.45 18.62
C PRO A 117 6.95 -28.86 19.13
N GLU A 118 5.64 -29.14 19.19
CA GLU A 118 5.11 -30.46 19.48
C GLU A 118 4.79 -31.22 18.17
N ILE A 119 4.85 -32.55 18.21
CA ILE A 119 4.38 -33.36 17.07
C ILE A 119 2.88 -33.19 16.92
N LEU A 120 2.40 -32.93 15.71
CA LEU A 120 0.98 -32.79 15.41
C LEU A 120 0.25 -34.15 15.68
N PRO A 121 -0.78 -34.18 16.55
CA PRO A 121 -1.46 -35.41 16.87
C PRO A 121 -2.17 -36.04 15.67
N ALA A 122 -2.07 -37.37 15.52
CA ALA A 122 -2.53 -38.10 14.35
C ALA A 122 -4.05 -37.99 14.09
N ASP A 123 -4.84 -37.74 15.13
CA ASP A 123 -6.30 -37.53 15.04
C ASP A 123 -6.71 -36.08 14.68
N LYS A 124 -5.76 -35.18 14.55
CA LYS A 124 -6.00 -33.74 14.27
C LYS A 124 -5.67 -33.33 12.86
N TYR A 125 -5.16 -34.23 12.05
CA TYR A 125 -4.89 -33.95 10.63
C TYR A 125 -5.33 -35.11 9.73
N ARG A 126 -5.38 -34.78 8.43
CA ARG A 126 -5.52 -35.80 7.37
C ARG A 126 -4.50 -35.47 6.29
N LEU A 127 -3.80 -36.48 5.81
CA LEU A 127 -2.82 -36.43 4.74
C LEU A 127 -3.30 -37.31 3.59
N ASP A 128 -3.21 -36.81 2.34
CA ASP A 128 -3.34 -37.63 1.15
C ASP A 128 -2.07 -38.48 1.03
N THR A 129 -2.20 -39.81 1.10
CA THR A 129 -1.04 -40.75 1.12
C THR A 129 -0.68 -41.29 -0.26
N GLU A 130 -1.55 -41.15 -1.24
CA GLU A 130 -1.34 -41.61 -2.61
C GLU A 130 -1.50 -40.44 -3.57
N ILE A 131 -0.44 -40.14 -4.35
CA ILE A 131 -0.43 -39.06 -5.33
C ILE A 131 -0.20 -39.64 -6.70
N HIS A 132 -0.98 -39.17 -7.66
CA HIS A 132 -0.89 -39.55 -9.06
C HIS A 132 -0.50 -38.33 -9.92
N ILE A 133 0.59 -38.45 -10.70
CA ILE A 133 1.02 -37.45 -11.66
C ILE A 133 0.77 -38.04 -13.05
N ALA A 134 -0.18 -37.48 -13.77
CA ALA A 134 -0.55 -37.95 -15.07
C ALA A 134 0.58 -37.75 -16.11
N LYS A 135 0.54 -38.54 -17.17
CA LYS A 135 1.43 -38.38 -18.32
C LYS A 135 1.38 -36.95 -18.86
N GLY A 136 2.56 -36.32 -18.97
CA GLY A 136 2.70 -34.94 -19.48
C GLY A 136 2.53 -33.86 -18.40
N GLU A 137 2.13 -34.22 -17.20
CA GLU A 137 2.08 -33.32 -16.04
C GLU A 137 3.40 -33.43 -15.26
N ASP A 138 3.78 -32.35 -14.60
CA ASP A 138 5.01 -32.26 -13.80
C ASP A 138 4.73 -32.18 -12.29
N LEU A 139 3.47 -32.00 -11.91
CA LEU A 139 3.04 -31.76 -10.53
C LEU A 139 1.87 -32.65 -10.13
N GLY A 140 2.02 -33.36 -9.01
CA GLY A 140 0.95 -33.98 -8.27
C GLY A 140 0.62 -33.17 -7.03
N GLN A 141 -0.64 -32.83 -6.83
CA GLN A 141 -1.09 -32.06 -5.66
C GLN A 141 -1.26 -32.97 -4.46
N LEU A 142 -0.66 -32.55 -3.35
CA LEU A 142 -0.77 -33.13 -2.03
C LEU A 142 -1.45 -32.15 -1.09
N ASN A 143 -2.41 -32.60 -0.30
CA ASN A 143 -3.05 -31.77 0.71
C ASN A 143 -2.86 -32.35 2.11
N LEU A 144 -2.32 -31.53 3.00
CA LEU A 144 -2.39 -31.74 4.44
C LEU A 144 -3.52 -30.86 4.98
N THR A 145 -4.50 -31.47 5.64
CA THR A 145 -5.57 -30.73 6.32
C THR A 145 -5.44 -30.85 7.83
N VAL A 146 -5.62 -29.74 8.56
CA VAL A 146 -5.53 -29.68 10.02
C VAL A 146 -6.82 -29.10 10.59
N ASP A 147 -7.25 -29.59 11.75
CA ASP A 147 -8.48 -29.16 12.41
C ASP A 147 -8.37 -27.75 12.98
N ILE A 148 -9.20 -26.81 12.52
CA ILE A 148 -9.24 -25.45 13.05
C ILE A 148 -9.57 -25.42 14.55
N PRO A 149 -10.60 -26.11 15.06
CA PRO A 149 -10.88 -26.10 16.50
C PRO A 149 -9.69 -26.53 17.36
N PHE A 150 -8.92 -27.52 16.90
CA PHE A 150 -7.72 -27.97 17.61
C PHE A 150 -6.65 -26.85 17.64
N LEU A 151 -6.37 -26.19 16.50
CA LEU A 151 -5.39 -25.11 16.44
C LEU A 151 -5.81 -23.92 17.31
N LEU A 152 -7.09 -23.56 17.28
CA LEU A 152 -7.63 -22.46 18.10
C LEU A 152 -7.58 -22.75 19.60
N ASP A 153 -7.67 -24.04 20.00
CA ASP A 153 -7.51 -24.44 21.40
C ASP A 153 -6.05 -24.42 21.87
N ASN A 154 -5.11 -24.14 20.96
CA ASN A 154 -3.67 -24.17 21.20
C ASN A 154 -2.93 -23.05 20.48
N LEU A 155 -3.46 -21.82 20.51
CA LEU A 155 -2.93 -20.66 19.78
C LEU A 155 -1.48 -20.27 20.15
N ASP A 156 -1.07 -20.63 21.36
CA ASP A 156 0.27 -20.40 21.91
C ASP A 156 1.28 -21.49 21.54
N LYS A 157 0.85 -22.51 20.79
CA LYS A 157 1.68 -23.66 20.44
C LYS A 157 2.12 -23.66 18.98
N ARG A 158 3.20 -24.40 18.75
CA ARG A 158 3.71 -24.78 17.43
C ARG A 158 3.62 -26.28 17.27
N TYR A 159 3.25 -26.71 16.08
CA TYR A 159 3.13 -28.11 15.73
C TYR A 159 3.95 -28.45 14.52
N VAL A 160 4.59 -29.62 14.52
CA VAL A 160 5.39 -30.11 13.40
C VAL A 160 4.93 -31.48 12.95
N LEU A 161 5.07 -31.73 11.65
CA LEU A 161 4.77 -33.01 11.02
C LEU A 161 5.77 -33.29 9.89
N GLY A 162 6.51 -34.38 9.98
CA GLY A 162 7.38 -34.87 8.92
C GLY A 162 6.60 -35.70 7.91
N ILE A 163 6.75 -35.42 6.62
CA ILE A 163 6.10 -36.15 5.51
C ILE A 163 7.19 -36.58 4.54
N ARG A 164 7.25 -37.89 4.23
CA ARG A 164 8.26 -38.48 3.34
C ARG A 164 7.63 -39.25 2.19
N ILE A 165 8.30 -39.22 1.04
CA ILE A 165 8.03 -40.14 -0.06
C ILE A 165 8.57 -41.52 0.36
N LEU A 166 7.67 -42.49 0.51
CA LEU A 166 8.00 -43.86 0.90
C LEU A 166 8.29 -44.74 -0.31
N ASN A 167 7.52 -44.56 -1.38
CA ASN A 167 7.62 -45.38 -2.58
C ASN A 167 7.16 -44.62 -3.82
N SER A 168 7.70 -45.00 -4.98
CA SER A 168 7.26 -44.49 -6.27
C SER A 168 7.70 -45.43 -7.40
N ASN A 169 6.97 -45.43 -8.52
CA ASN A 169 7.40 -46.10 -9.73
C ASN A 169 8.42 -45.27 -10.56
N ALA A 170 8.71 -44.04 -10.14
CA ALA A 170 9.84 -43.24 -10.61
C ALA A 170 10.97 -43.20 -9.55
N GLU A 171 12.17 -42.79 -9.93
CA GLU A 171 13.28 -42.67 -8.99
C GLU A 171 13.00 -41.57 -7.93
N ILE A 172 13.23 -41.86 -6.66
CA ILE A 172 13.05 -40.87 -5.58
C ILE A 172 14.33 -40.03 -5.44
N ASN A 173 14.19 -38.71 -5.41
CA ASN A 173 15.28 -37.84 -5.01
C ASN A 173 15.39 -37.83 -3.49
N GLU A 174 16.28 -38.65 -2.95
CA GLU A 174 16.44 -38.85 -1.51
C GLU A 174 16.71 -37.57 -0.72
N LYS A 175 17.40 -36.60 -1.35
CA LYS A 175 17.72 -35.32 -0.70
C LYS A 175 16.49 -34.40 -0.56
N MET A 176 15.47 -34.65 -1.34
CA MET A 176 14.24 -33.84 -1.41
C MET A 176 12.99 -34.71 -1.20
N SER A 177 13.13 -35.83 -0.49
CA SER A 177 12.05 -36.78 -0.22
C SER A 177 11.33 -36.55 1.10
N LEU A 178 11.84 -35.65 1.96
CA LEU A 178 11.28 -35.31 3.26
C LEU A 178 10.96 -33.82 3.35
N ILE A 179 9.81 -33.48 3.88
CA ILE A 179 9.44 -32.13 4.30
C ILE A 179 8.93 -32.16 5.74
N VAL A 180 9.29 -31.16 6.52
CA VAL A 180 8.77 -30.94 7.87
C VAL A 180 7.87 -29.71 7.85
N VAL A 181 6.57 -29.91 7.99
CA VAL A 181 5.59 -28.82 8.04
C VAL A 181 5.58 -28.28 9.48
N ASP A 182 5.86 -27.00 9.63
CA ASP A 182 5.93 -26.28 10.91
C ASP A 182 4.78 -25.27 10.99
N ILE A 183 3.84 -25.51 11.90
CA ILE A 183 2.57 -24.77 12.02
C ILE A 183 2.56 -23.98 13.32
N THR A 184 2.54 -22.66 13.21
CA THR A 184 2.30 -21.76 14.35
C THR A 184 0.81 -21.48 14.47
N ALA A 185 0.14 -22.06 15.48
CA ALA A 185 -1.32 -22.01 15.58
C ALA A 185 -1.91 -20.59 15.68
N GLY A 186 -1.16 -19.61 16.20
CA GLY A 186 -1.61 -18.23 16.39
C GLY A 186 -2.02 -17.48 15.12
N PHE A 187 -1.62 -17.92 13.92
CA PHE A 187 -1.96 -17.23 12.66
C PHE A 187 -3.46 -17.24 12.33
N ILE A 188 -4.25 -18.13 12.91
CA ILE A 188 -5.70 -18.26 12.65
C ILE A 188 -6.58 -17.44 13.58
N GLU A 189 -6.01 -16.60 14.44
CA GLU A 189 -6.79 -15.68 15.27
C GLU A 189 -7.41 -14.57 14.40
N PRO A 190 -8.71 -14.22 14.59
CA PRO A 190 -9.37 -13.21 13.76
C PRO A 190 -8.71 -11.83 13.92
N GLN A 191 -8.40 -11.20 12.81
CA GLN A 191 -7.80 -9.88 12.74
C GLN A 191 -8.70 -8.99 11.89
N PRO A 192 -9.72 -8.32 12.47
CA PRO A 192 -10.51 -7.36 11.74
C PRO A 192 -9.67 -6.13 11.37
N ASP A 193 -9.76 -5.71 10.13
CA ASP A 193 -9.20 -4.44 9.65
C ASP A 193 -9.99 -3.95 8.43
N PHE A 194 -9.93 -2.64 8.17
CA PHE A 194 -10.61 -2.03 7.04
C PHE A 194 -9.93 -0.73 6.61
N THR A 195 -10.19 -0.30 5.38
CA THR A 195 -9.88 1.04 4.88
C THR A 195 -11.18 1.74 4.49
N PHE A 196 -11.12 3.05 4.36
CA PHE A 196 -12.26 3.84 3.87
C PHE A 196 -11.80 4.95 2.95
N GLU A 197 -12.70 5.35 2.04
CA GLU A 197 -12.50 6.46 1.10
C GLU A 197 -13.74 7.34 1.08
N MET A 198 -13.55 8.65 1.08
CA MET A 198 -14.59 9.66 0.98
C MET A 198 -14.67 10.17 -0.46
N ASP A 199 -15.89 10.41 -0.95
CA ASP A 199 -16.12 11.03 -2.25
C ASP A 199 -16.16 12.56 -2.08
N GLU A 200 -15.23 13.29 -2.68
CA GLU A 200 -15.19 14.77 -2.64
C GLU A 200 -16.50 15.44 -3.10
N LYS A 201 -17.28 14.74 -3.94
CA LYS A 201 -18.56 15.25 -4.45
C LYS A 201 -19.76 14.87 -3.60
N LYS A 202 -19.56 13.94 -2.66
CA LYS A 202 -20.58 13.41 -1.76
C LYS A 202 -20.00 13.29 -0.35
N PRO A 203 -19.76 14.38 0.34
CA PRO A 203 -18.97 14.43 1.57
C PRO A 203 -19.52 13.55 2.72
N PHE A 204 -20.79 13.16 2.65
CA PHE A 204 -21.41 12.28 3.65
C PHE A 204 -21.40 10.79 3.26
N GLU A 205 -21.04 10.45 2.00
CA GLU A 205 -20.99 9.07 1.52
C GLU A 205 -19.56 8.52 1.63
N VAL A 206 -19.38 7.47 2.42
CA VAL A 206 -18.08 6.83 2.64
C VAL A 206 -18.12 5.40 2.11
N SER A 207 -17.09 5.03 1.35
CA SER A 207 -16.87 3.67 0.88
C SER A 207 -15.93 2.95 1.83
N PHE A 208 -16.32 1.79 2.34
CA PHE A 208 -15.50 0.97 3.21
C PHE A 208 -15.01 -0.26 2.45
N SER A 209 -13.76 -0.66 2.68
CA SER A 209 -13.16 -1.88 2.13
C SER A 209 -12.64 -2.74 3.26
N ASN A 210 -13.13 -3.97 3.36
CA ASN A 210 -12.69 -4.94 4.35
C ASN A 210 -11.27 -5.41 4.04
N LYS A 211 -10.40 -5.40 5.05
CA LYS A 211 -9.01 -5.89 5.02
C LYS A 211 -8.77 -6.99 6.05
N SER A 212 -9.85 -7.50 6.64
CA SER A 212 -9.78 -8.50 7.71
C SER A 212 -9.21 -9.83 7.24
N VAL A 213 -8.49 -10.48 8.15
CA VAL A 213 -7.91 -11.81 7.96
C VAL A 213 -8.46 -12.77 9.04
N PHE A 214 -8.79 -14.00 8.65
CA PHE A 214 -9.33 -15.07 9.52
C PHE A 214 -10.65 -14.74 10.23
N CYS A 215 -11.41 -13.79 9.70
CA CYS A 215 -12.72 -13.43 10.22
C CYS A 215 -13.81 -14.30 9.57
N LEU A 216 -14.67 -14.92 10.39
CA LEU A 216 -15.74 -15.82 9.93
C LEU A 216 -17.07 -15.09 9.76
N ASP A 217 -17.28 -14.04 10.52
CA ASP A 217 -18.42 -13.13 10.43
C ASP A 217 -17.97 -11.67 10.51
N TYR A 218 -18.87 -10.75 10.26
CA TYR A 218 -18.56 -9.33 10.24
C TYR A 218 -19.75 -8.57 10.82
N GLU A 219 -19.47 -7.57 11.66
CA GLU A 219 -20.45 -6.62 12.16
C GLU A 219 -19.84 -5.22 12.11
N TRP A 220 -20.43 -4.36 11.28
CA TRP A 220 -20.07 -2.96 11.15
C TRP A 220 -21.00 -2.10 11.99
N ASP A 221 -20.43 -1.25 12.84
CA ASP A 221 -21.08 -0.19 13.58
C ASP A 221 -20.48 1.14 13.15
N PHE A 222 -21.30 2.00 12.54
CA PHE A 222 -20.85 3.28 12.01
C PHE A 222 -20.88 4.41 13.04
N ASP A 223 -21.27 4.14 14.28
CA ASP A 223 -21.35 5.11 15.40
C ASP A 223 -22.25 6.32 15.11
N ASP A 224 -23.25 6.16 14.25
CA ASP A 224 -24.16 7.23 13.81
C ASP A 224 -25.62 6.98 14.20
N GLY A 225 -25.87 5.96 15.02
CA GLY A 225 -27.21 5.56 15.44
C GLY A 225 -27.96 4.70 14.43
N SER A 226 -27.38 4.38 13.28
CA SER A 226 -27.94 3.40 12.35
C SER A 226 -27.80 1.97 12.89
N SER A 227 -28.53 1.03 12.29
CA SER A 227 -28.38 -0.39 12.61
C SER A 227 -27.05 -0.92 12.09
N THR A 228 -26.45 -1.87 12.80
CA THR A 228 -25.25 -2.58 12.36
C THR A 228 -25.47 -3.34 11.05
N VAL A 229 -24.39 -3.49 10.26
CA VAL A 229 -24.38 -4.19 8.98
C VAL A 229 -23.51 -5.44 9.08
N ASN A 230 -24.06 -6.61 8.75
CA ASN A 230 -23.39 -7.92 8.89
C ASN A 230 -22.88 -8.46 7.55
N GLU A 231 -22.38 -7.61 6.68
CA GLU A 231 -21.83 -7.99 5.38
C GLU A 231 -20.30 -7.97 5.40
N LYS A 232 -19.67 -8.84 4.63
CA LYS A 232 -18.20 -8.83 4.51
C LYS A 232 -17.72 -7.51 3.91
N GLU A 233 -18.35 -7.09 2.82
CA GLU A 233 -18.10 -5.81 2.15
C GLU A 233 -19.37 -4.97 2.29
N PRO A 234 -19.40 -3.96 3.18
CA PRO A 234 -20.57 -3.14 3.36
C PRO A 234 -20.81 -2.30 2.11
N GLN A 235 -22.08 -2.01 1.86
CA GLN A 235 -22.44 -0.97 0.90
C GLN A 235 -21.84 0.37 1.34
N LYS A 236 -21.77 1.34 0.40
CA LYS A 236 -21.42 2.70 0.79
C LYS A 236 -22.35 3.19 1.89
N HIS A 237 -21.78 3.73 2.96
CA HIS A 237 -22.53 4.27 4.09
C HIS A 237 -22.71 5.77 3.95
N VAL A 238 -23.91 6.27 4.24
CA VAL A 238 -24.22 7.70 4.21
C VAL A 238 -24.46 8.17 5.64
N PHE A 239 -23.50 8.95 6.17
CA PHE A 239 -23.61 9.53 7.51
C PHE A 239 -24.68 10.62 7.57
N PRO A 240 -25.39 10.79 8.70
CA PRO A 240 -26.52 11.73 8.81
C PRO A 240 -26.12 13.20 8.85
N GLY A 241 -24.85 13.52 9.06
CA GLY A 241 -24.35 14.89 9.15
C GLY A 241 -22.85 14.96 9.40
N VAL A 242 -22.37 16.19 9.56
CA VAL A 242 -20.97 16.45 9.99
C VAL A 242 -20.73 15.88 11.38
N GLY A 243 -19.55 15.37 11.59
CA GLY A 243 -19.20 14.77 12.87
C GLY A 243 -17.97 13.89 12.83
N ILE A 244 -17.61 13.41 14.00
CA ILE A 244 -16.53 12.43 14.20
C ILE A 244 -17.21 11.13 14.60
N TYR A 245 -17.00 10.09 13.78
CA TYR A 245 -17.60 8.79 13.94
C TYR A 245 -16.54 7.74 14.21
N ASN A 246 -16.67 6.97 15.29
CA ASN A 246 -15.78 5.88 15.63
C ASN A 246 -16.29 4.58 15.00
N VAL A 247 -16.03 4.41 13.72
CA VAL A 247 -16.48 3.23 12.99
C VAL A 247 -15.77 1.98 13.48
N LYS A 248 -16.56 0.94 13.77
CA LYS A 248 -16.10 -0.34 14.30
C LYS A 248 -16.40 -1.46 13.32
N LEU A 249 -15.42 -2.30 13.10
CA LEU A 249 -15.60 -3.60 12.48
C LEU A 249 -15.29 -4.68 13.52
N SER A 250 -16.30 -5.45 13.87
CA SER A 250 -16.20 -6.57 14.79
C SER A 250 -16.30 -7.88 14.06
N SER A 251 -15.55 -8.86 14.47
CA SER A 251 -15.63 -10.24 13.97
C SER A 251 -15.53 -11.24 15.10
N LYS A 252 -16.28 -12.33 15.00
CA LYS A 252 -16.13 -13.49 15.87
C LYS A 252 -15.14 -14.45 15.25
N GLY A 253 -14.19 -14.86 16.07
CA GLY A 253 -13.39 -16.02 15.79
C GLY A 253 -14.19 -17.32 15.99
N THR A 254 -13.61 -18.42 15.57
CA THR A 254 -14.21 -19.76 15.71
C THR A 254 -14.50 -20.16 17.16
N ARG A 255 -13.88 -19.48 18.15
CA ARG A 255 -14.20 -19.64 19.60
C ARG A 255 -15.35 -18.78 20.08
N GLY A 256 -15.92 -17.90 19.21
CA GLY A 256 -16.95 -16.98 19.59
C GLY A 256 -16.46 -15.73 20.34
N ASN A 257 -15.15 -15.56 20.51
CA ASN A 257 -14.57 -14.31 21.00
C ASN A 257 -14.76 -13.20 19.95
N LEU A 258 -15.21 -12.03 20.41
CA LEU A 258 -15.38 -10.86 19.58
C LEU A 258 -14.07 -10.06 19.56
N VAL A 259 -13.52 -9.81 18.38
CA VAL A 259 -12.37 -8.92 18.16
C VAL A 259 -12.86 -7.74 17.36
N THR A 260 -12.49 -6.52 17.75
CA THR A 260 -12.97 -5.28 17.14
C THR A 260 -11.79 -4.41 16.70
N LYS A 261 -11.92 -3.85 15.50
CA LYS A 261 -11.07 -2.78 14.98
C LYS A 261 -11.87 -1.50 14.91
N GLU A 262 -11.31 -0.40 15.43
CA GLU A 262 -11.91 0.94 15.37
C GLU A 262 -11.07 1.86 14.49
N LYS A 263 -11.75 2.72 13.72
CA LYS A 263 -11.11 3.84 13.00
C LYS A 263 -12.02 5.06 13.06
N VAL A 264 -11.40 6.21 13.25
CA VAL A 264 -12.10 7.49 13.27
C VAL A 264 -12.36 7.95 11.84
N VAL A 265 -13.60 8.27 11.53
CA VAL A 265 -14.05 8.85 10.26
C VAL A 265 -14.56 10.26 10.54
N HIS A 266 -13.94 11.25 9.92
CA HIS A 266 -14.36 12.64 10.04
C HIS A 266 -15.23 13.01 8.83
N ILE A 267 -16.46 13.39 9.07
CA ILE A 267 -17.39 13.89 8.04
C ILE A 267 -17.45 15.41 8.13
N TRP A 268 -17.02 16.06 7.05
CA TRP A 268 -16.88 17.50 6.96
C TRP A 268 -17.92 18.11 6.01
N GLU A 269 -18.42 19.30 6.37
CA GLU A 269 -19.18 20.16 5.47
C GLU A 269 -18.25 21.21 4.85
N ASP A 270 -18.30 21.37 3.53
CA ASP A 270 -17.56 22.45 2.85
C ASP A 270 -18.16 23.80 3.21
N ILE A 271 -17.37 24.62 3.89
CA ILE A 271 -17.70 25.97 4.32
C ILE A 271 -16.81 27.02 3.63
N THR A 272 -16.11 26.64 2.55
CA THR A 272 -15.15 27.51 1.87
C THR A 272 -15.78 28.84 1.48
N ASP A 273 -16.90 28.82 0.79
CA ASP A 273 -17.57 30.04 0.30
C ASP A 273 -18.08 30.96 1.42
N ILE A 274 -18.20 30.45 2.65
CA ILE A 274 -18.63 31.25 3.81
C ILE A 274 -17.46 32.04 4.38
N TYR A 275 -16.25 31.41 4.47
CA TYR A 275 -15.13 31.96 5.22
C TYR A 275 -13.93 32.32 4.33
N ILE A 276 -13.76 31.70 3.18
CA ILE A 276 -12.65 31.93 2.23
C ILE A 276 -13.18 32.61 0.99
N LYS A 277 -12.83 33.89 0.79
CA LYS A 277 -13.17 34.59 -0.43
C LYS A 277 -12.20 34.20 -1.55
N ASN A 278 -12.73 33.95 -2.75
CA ASN A 278 -11.90 33.57 -3.89
C ASN A 278 -10.98 32.36 -3.57
N GLY A 279 -11.58 31.27 -3.11
CA GLY A 279 -10.86 30.04 -2.76
C GLY A 279 -10.22 29.31 -3.97
N GLY A 280 -10.46 29.76 -5.18
CA GLY A 280 -9.90 29.18 -6.40
C GLY A 280 -10.89 28.34 -7.21
N ASN A 281 -10.35 27.63 -8.19
CA ASN A 281 -11.00 26.72 -9.12
C ASN A 281 -12.06 27.36 -10.07
N PRO A 282 -11.70 28.45 -10.78
CA PRO A 282 -10.41 29.14 -10.81
C PRO A 282 -10.32 30.30 -9.80
N PHE A 283 -9.11 30.65 -9.40
CA PHE A 283 -8.85 31.92 -8.72
C PHE A 283 -9.18 33.11 -9.62
N GLN A 284 -9.61 34.20 -9.04
CA GLN A 284 -9.91 35.44 -9.73
C GLN A 284 -8.82 36.49 -9.47
N LYS A 285 -8.52 37.31 -10.49
CA LYS A 285 -7.61 38.44 -10.40
C LYS A 285 -8.27 39.69 -9.85
N ALA A 286 -7.51 40.57 -9.25
CA ALA A 286 -7.98 41.88 -8.78
C ALA A 286 -8.40 42.84 -9.90
N GLY A 287 -7.91 42.62 -11.12
CA GLY A 287 -8.27 43.47 -12.28
C GLY A 287 -7.50 44.77 -12.35
N LEU A 288 -6.32 44.88 -11.70
CA LEU A 288 -5.49 46.09 -11.73
C LEU A 288 -4.84 46.30 -13.08
N VAL A 289 -4.53 45.21 -13.79
CA VAL A 289 -3.91 45.23 -15.11
C VAL A 289 -4.64 44.30 -16.08
N SER A 290 -4.52 44.57 -17.38
CA SER A 290 -5.14 43.78 -18.44
C SER A 290 -4.40 42.45 -18.73
N GLY A 291 -3.18 42.30 -18.23
CA GLY A 291 -2.33 41.14 -18.46
C GLY A 291 -2.83 39.83 -17.78
N ARG A 292 -2.12 38.73 -18.05
CA ARG A 292 -2.35 37.45 -17.45
C ARG A 292 -1.78 37.32 -16.02
N VAL A 293 -0.82 38.15 -15.64
CA VAL A 293 -0.30 38.30 -14.28
C VAL A 293 -0.95 39.52 -13.65
N ASP A 294 -1.49 39.40 -12.49
CA ASP A 294 -2.18 40.44 -11.73
C ASP A 294 -2.01 40.15 -10.22
N CYS A 295 -2.57 40.98 -9.37
CA CYS A 295 -2.76 40.64 -7.97
C CYS A 295 -3.91 39.66 -7.81
N LEU A 296 -3.76 38.78 -6.82
CA LEU A 296 -4.82 37.83 -6.44
C LEU A 296 -5.94 38.61 -5.74
N LYS A 297 -7.18 38.46 -6.20
CA LYS A 297 -8.33 39.12 -5.60
C LYS A 297 -8.64 38.53 -4.22
N ASP A 298 -8.94 39.40 -3.25
CA ASP A 298 -9.35 39.05 -1.87
C ASP A 298 -8.28 38.32 -1.02
N TRP A 299 -7.04 38.24 -1.51
CA TRP A 299 -5.91 37.68 -0.78
C TRP A 299 -4.84 38.76 -0.55
N THR A 300 -4.22 38.68 0.63
CA THR A 300 -3.08 39.55 0.95
C THR A 300 -1.80 38.91 0.40
N CYS A 301 -1.03 39.69 -0.36
CA CYS A 301 0.28 39.28 -0.86
C CYS A 301 1.35 40.15 -0.26
N THR A 302 2.44 39.61 0.24
CA THR A 302 3.63 40.38 0.64
C THR A 302 4.29 41.02 -0.58
N GLU A 303 5.07 42.08 -0.35
CA GLU A 303 5.65 42.89 -1.43
C GLU A 303 6.53 42.08 -2.40
N ASN A 304 7.26 41.09 -1.88
CA ASN A 304 8.12 40.23 -2.68
C ASN A 304 7.35 39.22 -3.60
N VAL A 305 6.06 38.96 -3.33
CA VAL A 305 5.17 38.22 -4.25
C VAL A 305 4.87 39.01 -5.51
N LEU A 306 4.90 40.34 -5.42
CA LEU A 306 4.60 41.26 -6.54
C LEU A 306 5.78 41.34 -7.52
N SER A 307 6.01 40.26 -8.25
CA SER A 307 7.23 40.00 -9.02
C SER A 307 7.24 40.54 -10.44
N THR A 308 6.13 41.10 -10.94
CA THR A 308 5.98 41.56 -12.33
C THR A 308 5.66 43.05 -12.41
N TYR A 309 6.56 43.83 -13.03
CA TYR A 309 6.34 45.26 -13.23
C TYR A 309 5.45 45.54 -14.45
N ASN A 310 4.36 46.24 -14.24
CA ASN A 310 3.49 46.74 -15.30
C ASN A 310 3.85 48.19 -15.65
N SER A 311 4.49 48.41 -16.79
CA SER A 311 4.98 49.72 -17.22
C SER A 311 3.88 50.73 -17.53
N SER A 312 2.72 50.27 -17.99
CA SER A 312 1.58 51.13 -18.33
C SER A 312 0.93 51.73 -17.10
N LYS A 313 0.86 50.99 -16.02
CA LYS A 313 0.28 51.42 -14.73
C LYS A 313 1.33 51.86 -13.72
N LYS A 314 2.62 51.60 -13.99
CA LYS A 314 3.75 51.89 -13.10
C LYS A 314 3.61 51.23 -11.72
N ILE A 315 3.11 50.00 -11.69
CA ILE A 315 2.93 49.19 -10.47
C ILE A 315 3.54 47.82 -10.64
N TYR A 316 3.89 47.20 -9.52
CA TYR A 316 4.19 45.79 -9.46
C TYR A 316 2.92 44.98 -9.17
N VAL A 317 2.77 43.83 -9.81
CA VAL A 317 1.68 42.89 -9.64
C VAL A 317 2.23 41.47 -9.49
N GLY A 318 1.48 40.59 -8.87
CA GLY A 318 1.85 39.19 -8.65
C GLY A 318 0.83 38.47 -7.77
N GLY A 319 1.08 37.21 -7.51
CA GLY A 319 0.16 36.35 -6.70
C GLY A 319 -0.93 35.66 -7.51
N TYR A 320 -1.26 36.17 -8.70
CA TYR A 320 -2.20 35.58 -9.65
C TYR A 320 -1.57 35.36 -11.02
N GLN A 321 -1.85 34.20 -11.62
CA GLN A 321 -1.47 33.90 -12.99
C GLN A 321 -2.63 33.29 -13.77
N GLY A 322 -2.98 33.88 -14.92
CA GLY A 322 -4.17 33.53 -15.69
C GLY A 322 -4.03 32.33 -16.62
N ASP A 323 -2.85 31.72 -16.75
CA ASP A 323 -2.69 30.50 -17.50
C ASP A 323 -3.48 29.37 -16.75
N ASN A 324 -4.09 28.47 -17.51
CA ASN A 324 -4.87 27.37 -16.94
C ASN A 324 -6.09 27.79 -16.10
N GLY A 325 -6.72 28.91 -16.45
CA GLY A 325 -7.99 29.35 -15.88
C GLY A 325 -7.89 30.22 -14.62
N GLY A 326 -6.69 30.44 -14.10
CA GLY A 326 -6.44 31.26 -12.91
C GLY A 326 -5.96 30.45 -11.72
N VAL A 327 -4.70 30.69 -11.32
CA VAL A 327 -4.02 30.04 -10.21
C VAL A 327 -3.38 31.07 -9.29
N MET A 328 -3.25 30.76 -8.00
CA MET A 328 -2.36 31.45 -7.08
C MET A 328 -0.93 31.14 -7.47
N ASP A 329 -0.03 32.12 -7.46
CA ASP A 329 1.30 32.02 -8.08
C ASP A 329 2.38 32.71 -7.27
N PHE A 330 3.34 31.92 -6.79
CA PHE A 330 4.61 32.43 -6.23
C PHE A 330 5.70 32.25 -7.27
N TYR A 331 6.15 33.35 -7.87
CA TYR A 331 7.15 33.35 -8.95
C TYR A 331 8.40 34.10 -8.56
N ALA A 332 9.52 33.40 -8.39
CA ALA A 332 10.86 33.96 -8.20
C ALA A 332 11.40 34.51 -9.54
N ASN A 333 10.95 35.70 -9.92
CA ASN A 333 11.25 36.30 -11.22
C ASN A 333 12.70 36.80 -11.28
N LYS A 334 13.54 36.18 -12.11
CA LYS A 334 14.96 36.55 -12.32
C LYS A 334 15.21 38.01 -12.64
N ALA A 335 14.27 38.65 -13.33
CA ALA A 335 14.44 40.02 -13.80
C ALA A 335 14.07 41.09 -12.75
N THR A 336 13.34 40.71 -11.70
CA THR A 336 12.77 41.67 -10.74
C THR A 336 13.04 41.32 -9.28
N THR A 337 12.66 40.11 -8.83
CA THR A 337 12.76 39.71 -7.42
C THR A 337 13.97 38.85 -7.11
N GLY A 338 14.55 38.17 -8.13
CA GLY A 338 15.51 37.10 -7.88
C GLY A 338 14.85 35.90 -7.18
N ALA A 339 15.50 35.34 -6.17
CA ALA A 339 14.90 34.36 -5.28
C ALA A 339 13.74 34.99 -4.47
N LEU A 340 12.75 34.17 -4.11
CA LEU A 340 11.74 34.59 -3.14
C LEU A 340 12.17 34.09 -1.74
N GLU A 341 12.17 35.01 -0.80
CA GLU A 341 12.44 34.71 0.60
C GLU A 341 11.22 35.11 1.44
N ASN A 342 10.67 34.18 2.18
CA ASN A 342 9.57 34.43 3.11
C ASN A 342 8.35 35.12 2.45
N ALA A 343 8.00 34.71 1.24
CA ALA A 343 6.87 35.26 0.50
C ALA A 343 5.56 34.68 1.02
N LYS A 344 4.56 35.55 1.27
CA LYS A 344 3.29 35.12 1.86
C LYS A 344 2.11 35.50 0.97
N ILE A 345 1.18 34.56 0.79
CA ILE A 345 -0.17 34.83 0.26
C ILE A 345 -1.15 34.22 1.25
N TYR A 346 -2.00 35.04 1.83
CA TYR A 346 -2.91 34.59 2.89
C TYR A 346 -4.21 35.38 2.92
N GLN A 347 -5.18 34.82 3.64
CA GLN A 347 -6.44 35.46 3.95
C GLN A 347 -6.76 35.29 5.43
N THR A 348 -7.32 36.32 6.06
CA THR A 348 -7.78 36.27 7.44
C THR A 348 -9.30 36.25 7.44
N THR A 349 -9.86 35.39 8.28
CA THR A 349 -11.30 35.26 8.50
C THR A 349 -11.60 35.02 9.97
N ASP A 350 -12.79 35.41 10.45
CA ASP A 350 -13.21 35.12 11.80
C ASP A 350 -13.86 33.72 11.84
N LEU A 351 -13.23 32.77 12.53
CA LEU A 351 -13.77 31.44 12.69
C LEU A 351 -14.38 31.28 14.07
N PRO A 352 -15.58 30.68 14.19
CA PRO A 352 -16.13 30.18 15.44
C PRO A 352 -15.23 29.12 16.10
N GLU A 353 -15.39 28.92 17.39
CA GLU A 353 -14.82 27.77 18.09
C GLU A 353 -15.26 26.45 17.43
N GLY A 354 -14.33 25.51 17.27
CA GLY A 354 -14.62 24.18 16.71
C GLY A 354 -13.47 23.56 15.95
N ALA A 355 -13.71 22.34 15.47
CA ALA A 355 -12.79 21.59 14.62
C ALA A 355 -13.01 21.92 13.14
N TYR A 356 -11.94 21.97 12.38
CA TYR A 356 -11.92 22.36 10.96
C TYR A 356 -10.93 21.52 10.17
N TYR A 357 -11.14 21.51 8.85
CA TYR A 357 -10.20 20.93 7.90
C TYR A 357 -9.86 21.95 6.82
N ALA A 358 -8.59 22.34 6.71
CA ALA A 358 -8.09 23.20 5.66
C ALA A 358 -7.33 22.38 4.63
N ALA A 359 -7.62 22.58 3.34
CA ALA A 359 -6.94 21.87 2.27
C ALA A 359 -6.60 22.78 1.09
N PHE A 360 -5.69 22.32 0.23
CA PHE A 360 -5.36 22.99 -1.01
C PHE A 360 -5.13 21.96 -2.13
N VAL A 361 -5.32 22.39 -3.37
CA VAL A 361 -5.00 21.60 -4.55
C VAL A 361 -3.77 22.20 -5.22
N PRO A 362 -2.64 21.50 -5.28
CA PRO A 362 -1.45 21.95 -5.97
C PRO A 362 -1.68 21.97 -7.50
N PHE A 363 -0.97 22.86 -8.20
CA PHE A 363 -0.97 22.88 -9.65
C PHE A 363 0.40 22.50 -10.21
N SER A 364 1.48 23.17 -9.76
CA SER A 364 2.85 22.83 -10.16
C SER A 364 3.87 23.44 -9.23
N PHE A 365 5.00 22.77 -9.09
CA PHE A 365 6.20 23.23 -8.39
C PHE A 365 7.39 23.15 -9.33
N VAL A 366 8.19 24.22 -9.40
CA VAL A 366 9.37 24.31 -10.27
C VAL A 366 10.52 24.93 -9.47
N GLY A 367 11.71 24.36 -9.59
CA GLY A 367 12.91 24.78 -8.85
C GLY A 367 12.91 24.27 -7.41
N LYS A 368 13.86 24.76 -6.62
CA LYS A 368 13.96 24.43 -5.20
C LYS A 368 12.99 25.31 -4.43
N ASN A 369 12.12 24.66 -3.70
CA ASN A 369 11.07 25.33 -2.96
C ASN A 369 11.12 24.88 -1.49
N ASN A 370 10.93 25.81 -0.57
CA ASN A 370 10.61 25.55 0.84
C ASN A 370 9.25 26.19 1.10
N CYS A 371 8.25 25.39 1.42
CA CYS A 371 6.85 25.80 1.40
C CYS A 371 6.09 25.31 2.63
N TYR A 372 5.30 26.19 3.18
CA TYR A 372 4.34 25.87 4.23
C TYR A 372 2.93 26.29 3.82
N PHE A 373 1.96 25.42 4.07
CA PHE A 373 0.56 25.78 4.15
C PHE A 373 0.23 25.92 5.63
N VAL A 374 -0.23 27.08 6.08
CA VAL A 374 -0.29 27.46 7.50
C VAL A 374 -1.67 27.94 7.87
N VAL A 375 -2.12 27.51 9.06
CA VAL A 375 -3.25 28.09 9.78
C VAL A 375 -2.72 28.67 11.09
N ALA A 376 -2.96 29.96 11.33
CA ALA A 376 -2.47 30.66 12.51
C ALA A 376 -3.54 31.55 13.13
N LYS A 377 -3.49 31.75 14.43
CA LYS A 377 -4.29 32.76 15.16
C LYS A 377 -3.81 34.16 14.84
N GLY A 378 -4.75 35.10 14.72
CA GLY A 378 -4.44 36.49 14.42
C GLY A 378 -4.60 36.84 12.97
N VAL A 379 -3.95 37.92 12.52
CA VAL A 379 -4.18 38.56 11.22
C VAL A 379 -3.01 38.43 10.25
N GLU A 380 -1.95 37.76 10.64
CA GLU A 380 -0.73 37.56 9.84
C GLU A 380 -0.19 36.14 9.98
N LEU A 381 0.54 35.66 8.98
CA LEU A 381 1.33 34.45 9.07
C LEU A 381 2.73 34.73 9.62
N PRO A 382 3.35 33.82 10.38
CA PRO A 382 4.72 33.93 10.83
C PRO A 382 5.72 33.95 9.66
N ASP A 383 6.95 34.28 9.94
CA ASP A 383 8.03 34.10 8.99
C ASP A 383 8.37 32.63 8.83
N ILE A 384 8.95 32.26 7.69
CA ILE A 384 9.15 30.87 7.29
C ILE A 384 9.97 30.09 8.33
N ASP A 385 10.97 30.70 8.91
CA ASP A 385 11.85 30.09 9.92
C ASP A 385 11.15 29.93 11.29
N ASP A 386 10.04 30.62 11.51
CA ASP A 386 9.29 30.62 12.76
C ASP A 386 8.03 29.74 12.71
N VAL A 387 7.62 29.24 11.52
CA VAL A 387 6.34 28.50 11.37
C VAL A 387 6.20 27.38 12.39
N GLU A 388 7.24 26.59 12.57
CA GLU A 388 7.18 25.40 13.43
C GLU A 388 7.26 25.71 14.93
N SER A 389 7.75 26.89 15.29
CA SER A 389 7.97 27.28 16.69
C SER A 389 7.01 28.36 17.18
N ASN A 390 6.26 29.02 16.30
CA ASN A 390 5.41 30.14 16.64
C ASN A 390 4.14 29.68 17.39
N PRO A 391 3.88 30.17 18.60
CA PRO A 391 2.74 29.75 19.43
C PRO A 391 1.37 30.10 18.84
N ASN A 392 1.31 30.99 17.84
CA ASN A 392 0.08 31.35 17.14
C ASN A 392 -0.23 30.38 16.00
N VAL A 393 0.73 29.57 15.53
CA VAL A 393 0.46 28.55 14.54
C VAL A 393 -0.39 27.46 15.16
N ILE A 394 -1.54 27.18 14.55
CA ILE A 394 -2.49 26.14 14.99
C ILE A 394 -2.15 24.83 14.28
N ALA A 395 -1.89 24.90 12.97
CA ALA A 395 -1.52 23.75 12.15
C ALA A 395 -0.72 24.19 10.93
N TYR A 396 0.10 23.30 10.40
CA TYR A 396 0.83 23.51 9.16
C TYR A 396 1.11 22.21 8.41
N LEU A 397 1.30 22.32 7.09
CA LEU A 397 1.91 21.31 6.24
C LEU A 397 3.20 21.90 5.66
N HIS A 398 4.25 21.11 5.65
CA HIS A 398 5.57 21.49 5.13
C HIS A 398 5.97 20.56 3.98
N TRP A 399 6.54 21.14 2.94
CA TRP A 399 7.19 20.39 1.87
C TRP A 399 8.35 21.21 1.27
N ASP A 400 9.40 20.51 0.85
CA ASP A 400 10.57 21.07 0.21
C ASP A 400 11.15 20.10 -0.84
N GLU A 401 12.39 20.29 -1.26
CA GLU A 401 13.07 19.38 -2.20
C GLU A 401 13.33 17.98 -1.61
N THR A 402 13.27 17.83 -0.28
CA THR A 402 13.50 16.57 0.46
C THR A 402 12.22 15.97 1.03
N ILE A 403 11.18 16.77 1.20
CA ILE A 403 9.89 16.40 1.79
C ILE A 403 8.81 16.48 0.70
N GLU A 404 8.32 15.35 0.23
CA GLU A 404 7.23 15.29 -0.75
C GLU A 404 5.89 15.69 -0.12
N ILE A 405 5.00 16.26 -0.93
CA ILE A 405 3.61 16.51 -0.52
C ILE A 405 2.88 15.18 -0.43
N THR A 406 2.80 14.63 0.76
CA THR A 406 2.03 13.40 1.04
C THR A 406 0.60 13.70 1.44
N LYS A 407 0.32 14.90 1.94
CA LYS A 407 -1.01 15.37 2.35
C LYS A 407 -1.27 16.76 1.76
N GLN A 408 -2.50 16.99 1.33
CA GLN A 408 -2.94 18.28 0.77
C GLN A 408 -3.93 18.99 1.69
N GLY A 409 -4.14 18.50 2.90
CA GLY A 409 -5.00 19.09 3.90
C GLY A 409 -4.65 18.65 5.31
N MET A 410 -5.12 19.44 6.29
CA MET A 410 -4.86 19.26 7.70
C MET A 410 -6.05 19.64 8.56
N GLU A 411 -6.25 18.88 9.62
CA GLU A 411 -7.20 19.20 10.68
C GLU A 411 -6.60 20.21 11.64
N PHE A 412 -7.45 21.08 12.16
CA PHE A 412 -7.07 22.02 13.22
C PHE A 412 -8.26 22.37 14.10
N GLU A 413 -7.97 22.87 15.31
CA GLU A 413 -8.99 23.26 16.26
C GLU A 413 -8.85 24.76 16.62
N VAL A 414 -9.97 25.47 16.52
CA VAL A 414 -10.11 26.84 16.99
C VAL A 414 -10.69 26.81 18.41
N LEU A 415 -9.84 27.02 19.41
CA LEU A 415 -10.22 26.93 20.83
C LEU A 415 -11.07 28.11 21.34
N ALA A 416 -11.10 29.22 20.62
CA ALA A 416 -11.93 30.40 20.91
C ALA A 416 -12.16 31.16 19.61
N SER A 417 -13.42 31.57 19.40
CA SER A 417 -13.82 32.35 18.22
C SER A 417 -12.97 33.60 18.02
N GLY A 418 -12.54 33.86 16.80
CA GLY A 418 -11.73 35.03 16.46
C GLY A 418 -10.99 34.92 15.14
N PRO A 419 -10.08 35.89 14.86
CA PRO A 419 -9.37 35.94 13.61
C PRO A 419 -8.38 34.75 13.47
N VAL A 420 -8.49 34.07 12.32
CA VAL A 420 -7.62 33.00 11.89
C VAL A 420 -7.12 33.32 10.49
N THR A 421 -5.82 33.22 10.29
CA THR A 421 -5.18 33.46 9.01
C THR A 421 -4.78 32.12 8.39
N ILE A 422 -5.20 31.95 7.12
CA ILE A 422 -4.95 30.72 6.33
C ILE A 422 -4.19 31.11 5.07
N GLY A 423 -3.11 30.41 4.74
CA GLY A 423 -2.36 30.71 3.53
C GLY A 423 -1.02 29.99 3.45
N PHE A 424 -0.16 30.54 2.62
CA PHE A 424 1.14 29.94 2.29
C PHE A 424 2.29 30.87 2.66
N VAL A 425 3.38 30.27 3.13
CA VAL A 425 4.67 30.91 3.32
C VAL A 425 5.67 30.15 2.46
N VAL A 426 6.34 30.84 1.52
CA VAL A 426 7.13 30.21 0.47
C VAL A 426 8.48 30.89 0.31
N SER A 427 9.54 30.10 0.22
CA SER A 427 10.85 30.51 -0.28
C SER A 427 11.22 29.69 -1.50
N ASN A 428 11.64 30.34 -2.59
CA ASN A 428 12.03 29.69 -3.84
C ASN A 428 13.38 30.23 -4.30
N ASP A 429 14.19 29.39 -4.94
CA ASP A 429 15.38 29.85 -5.68
C ASP A 429 15.02 30.68 -6.92
N GLU A 430 16.01 31.35 -7.50
CA GLU A 430 15.82 32.20 -8.67
C GLU A 430 15.24 31.40 -9.86
N GLY A 431 14.07 31.84 -10.34
CA GLY A 431 13.30 31.16 -11.39
C GLY A 431 12.39 30.06 -10.87
N GLY A 432 12.42 29.76 -9.57
CA GLY A 432 11.51 28.83 -8.92
C GLY A 432 10.07 29.33 -8.95
N ARG A 433 9.13 28.39 -8.86
CA ARG A 433 7.70 28.71 -8.94
C ARG A 433 6.83 27.71 -8.22
N VAL A 434 5.90 28.22 -7.42
CA VAL A 434 4.86 27.45 -6.74
C VAL A 434 3.49 27.94 -7.21
N LYS A 435 2.66 27.03 -7.70
CA LYS A 435 1.29 27.31 -8.13
C LYS A 435 0.28 26.48 -7.40
N ILE A 436 -0.79 27.10 -6.92
CA ILE A 436 -1.90 26.48 -6.21
C ILE A 436 -3.18 26.71 -7.01
N LYS A 437 -3.99 25.67 -7.15
CA LYS A 437 -5.24 25.68 -7.91
C LYS A 437 -6.43 26.13 -7.09
N SER A 438 -6.49 25.72 -5.83
CA SER A 438 -7.56 26.11 -4.90
C SER A 438 -7.13 25.93 -3.45
N VAL A 439 -7.84 26.61 -2.55
CA VAL A 439 -7.82 26.44 -1.10
C VAL A 439 -9.25 26.24 -0.65
N SER A 440 -9.47 25.29 0.24
CA SER A 440 -10.78 24.98 0.80
C SER A 440 -10.75 24.91 2.32
N LEU A 441 -11.91 25.11 2.93
CA LEU A 441 -12.15 25.02 4.36
C LEU A 441 -13.42 24.22 4.62
N ALA A 442 -13.36 23.28 5.52
CA ALA A 442 -14.49 22.47 5.95
C ALA A 442 -14.60 22.45 7.48
N LYS A 443 -15.82 22.18 8.00
CA LYS A 443 -16.14 22.07 9.42
C LYS A 443 -16.96 20.82 9.70
#